data_0ba6bd1a2d79f2629956b5563b724b28
#
_entry.id   0ba6bd1a2d79f2629956b5563b724b28
#
_cell.length_a   1.000
_cell.length_b   1.000
_cell.length_c   1.000
_cell.angle_alpha   90.00
_cell.angle_beta   90.00
_cell.angle_gamma   90.00
#
_symmetry.space_group_name_H-M   'P 1'
#
loop_
_entity.id
_entity.type
_entity.pdbx_description
1 polymer ?
#
loop_
_entity_poly.entity_id
_entity_poly.type
_entity_poly.pdbx_seq_one_letter_code
_entity_poly.pdbx_strand_id
1 'polypeptide(L)'
;MRNSNIASTALLYQNRTELEQFIQEYCLPARREDSSWLVMIHTSCHTPEGAVAIAKHVSELLPDAKILGTSASAVIYHGSIYEDGCLLIFTRLLHTQVKVQPLSFADKTPGALAEETAGLLTPDSKAMFAFFTDQYMQMQPYLDRLEETGADIPAAGGMITNNLYGTFAFDENGIYHNTALLAILNNEQLRTWSGAVTGLETFGGTHRITKSNHDYIAEIEQQPAVQWFQKMLRELRHAKDDGLSEDLLLHFPLRLQKPGNPGQFIHYCEPRDRIETYSNWLPPGTEFQMAYLSPMTAAAELQKQCSELETTPCEVIFAYPGTLHRTAMQNCTEWELRVFRSCRICGAFLYGEISRAAQHNQVYVGANTLFGLSASNHAYLPIDWTALEDLQTLDADWHNINQYLEHMRQKADLPSIAKQIQLQEALLQSNMFFDKEMELDNLVKFKFDDRKQRFDKICMISIEKGILISGRRGTKVWNQLMRENIQQMIRTLHDTELSFYFNDTWSFFFAAGPDYPDDKFLAQAELAFHECGYYFCKELNITAVNIFHVVIGETNLLEKVQLCMSAVADHNARFFLYNKDNAETMKQMDEKLRMTNIISDAILYDRIVPYFQPIRDNRTQEITKYE
;
A
#
# COMPACT_ATOMS: atom_id res chain seq x y z
N MET A 1 13.38 -23.43 -0.75
CA MET A 1 13.20 -23.63 0.71
C MET A 1 14.07 -24.72 1.36
N ARG A 2 14.51 -25.76 0.66
CA ARG A 2 15.12 -26.95 1.33
C ARG A 2 16.50 -26.72 1.95
N ASN A 3 17.29 -25.76 1.48
CA ASN A 3 18.71 -25.60 1.89
C ASN A 3 19.05 -24.29 2.64
N SER A 4 18.13 -23.35 2.80
CA SER A 4 18.36 -22.12 3.53
C SER A 4 17.99 -22.24 5.01
N ASN A 5 18.71 -21.53 5.87
CA ASN A 5 18.43 -21.50 7.32
C ASN A 5 17.17 -20.68 7.61
N ILE A 6 16.96 -19.62 6.83
CA ILE A 6 15.72 -18.84 6.86
C ILE A 6 15.09 -18.89 5.47
N ALA A 7 13.82 -19.18 5.41
CA ALA A 7 13.08 -19.22 4.16
C ALA A 7 11.67 -18.65 4.35
N SER A 8 11.28 -17.74 3.46
CA SER A 8 9.96 -17.15 3.47
C SER A 8 9.19 -17.52 2.21
N THR A 9 7.90 -17.73 2.36
CA THR A 9 6.93 -17.84 1.27
C THR A 9 5.67 -17.11 1.70
N ALA A 10 4.85 -16.68 0.74
CA ALA A 10 3.68 -15.91 1.04
C ALA A 10 2.48 -16.34 0.21
N LEU A 11 1.29 -16.11 0.74
CA LEU A 11 0.01 -16.34 0.12
C LEU A 11 -0.82 -15.06 0.20
N LEU A 12 -1.34 -14.60 -0.93
CA LEU A 12 -2.43 -13.63 -0.95
C LEU A 12 -3.73 -14.40 -0.79
N TYR A 13 -4.28 -14.39 0.42
CA TYR A 13 -5.39 -15.23 0.85
C TYR A 13 -6.67 -14.92 0.07
N GLN A 14 -7.29 -15.95 -0.49
CA GLN A 14 -8.59 -15.85 -1.15
C GLN A 14 -9.66 -16.64 -0.39
N ASN A 15 -9.32 -17.85 0.06
CA ASN A 15 -10.24 -18.73 0.76
C ASN A 15 -9.50 -19.81 1.58
N ARG A 16 -10.26 -20.49 2.41
CA ARG A 16 -9.76 -21.54 3.33
C ARG A 16 -9.10 -22.70 2.61
N THR A 17 -9.69 -23.18 1.52
CA THR A 17 -9.19 -24.33 0.76
C THR A 17 -7.83 -24.04 0.13
N GLU A 18 -7.64 -22.83 -0.40
CA GLU A 18 -6.34 -22.41 -0.96
C GLU A 18 -5.27 -22.33 0.13
N LEU A 19 -5.62 -21.82 1.31
CA LEU A 19 -4.71 -21.80 2.45
C LEU A 19 -4.29 -23.20 2.88
N GLU A 20 -5.23 -24.15 2.97
CA GLU A 20 -4.95 -25.55 3.31
C GLU A 20 -4.01 -26.19 2.28
N GLN A 21 -4.29 -26.01 0.99
CA GLN A 21 -3.45 -26.51 -0.10
C GLN A 21 -2.05 -25.88 -0.05
N PHE A 22 -1.98 -24.58 0.16
CA PHE A 22 -0.70 -23.87 0.26
C PHE A 22 0.16 -24.38 1.42
N ILE A 23 -0.42 -24.55 2.60
CA ILE A 23 0.31 -25.09 3.76
C ILE A 23 0.78 -26.52 3.51
N GLN A 24 -0.06 -27.36 2.90
CA GLN A 24 0.31 -28.73 2.54
C GLN A 24 1.44 -28.78 1.51
N GLU A 25 1.41 -27.92 0.52
CA GLU A 25 2.39 -27.93 -0.58
C GLU A 25 3.73 -27.27 -0.20
N TYR A 26 3.70 -26.16 0.54
CA TYR A 26 4.88 -25.33 0.77
C TYR A 26 5.40 -25.37 2.21
N CYS A 27 4.54 -25.46 3.23
CA CYS A 27 4.96 -25.37 4.63
C CYS A 27 5.29 -26.74 5.22
N LEU A 28 4.39 -27.72 5.11
CA LEU A 28 4.60 -29.04 5.72
C LEU A 28 5.83 -29.77 5.16
N PRO A 29 6.12 -29.78 3.84
CA PRO A 29 7.34 -30.41 3.32
C PRO A 29 8.63 -29.70 3.72
N ALA A 30 8.54 -28.42 4.16
CA ALA A 30 9.66 -27.64 4.62
C ALA A 30 9.90 -27.72 6.13
N ARG A 31 9.00 -28.38 6.88
CA ARG A 31 9.08 -28.54 8.33
C ARG A 31 10.27 -29.42 8.71
N ARG A 32 11.00 -29.01 9.77
CA ARG A 32 12.10 -29.74 10.38
C ARG A 32 11.92 -29.72 11.91
N GLU A 33 12.50 -30.67 12.61
CA GLU A 33 12.39 -30.75 14.07
C GLU A 33 12.96 -29.53 14.79
N ASP A 34 13.97 -28.89 14.21
CA ASP A 34 14.67 -27.71 14.70
C ASP A 34 14.16 -26.39 14.11
N SER A 35 13.01 -26.40 13.44
CA SER A 35 12.41 -25.21 12.82
C SER A 35 11.31 -24.60 13.65
N SER A 36 11.31 -23.27 13.75
CA SER A 36 10.18 -22.46 14.17
C SER A 36 9.54 -21.76 12.96
N TRP A 37 8.27 -21.48 13.08
CA TRP A 37 7.53 -20.70 12.08
C TRP A 37 7.06 -19.38 12.68
N LEU A 38 7.37 -18.28 12.00
CA LEU A 38 6.71 -16.99 12.18
C LEU A 38 5.76 -16.78 11.02
N VAL A 39 4.47 -16.63 11.33
CA VAL A 39 3.45 -16.30 10.33
C VAL A 39 2.96 -14.88 10.59
N MET A 40 3.28 -13.98 9.68
CA MET A 40 2.76 -12.61 9.71
C MET A 40 1.54 -12.51 8.81
N ILE A 41 0.46 -11.92 9.32
CA ILE A 41 -0.80 -11.75 8.60
C ILE A 41 -1.11 -10.26 8.55
N HIS A 42 -1.10 -9.68 7.34
CA HIS A 42 -1.46 -8.28 7.12
C HIS A 42 -2.75 -8.21 6.31
N THR A 43 -3.76 -7.49 6.79
CA THR A 43 -5.05 -7.44 6.11
C THR A 43 -5.58 -6.02 5.94
N SER A 44 -5.94 -5.69 4.69
CA SER A 44 -6.61 -4.43 4.34
C SER A 44 -8.14 -4.59 4.18
N CYS A 45 -8.65 -5.81 4.08
CA CYS A 45 -10.03 -6.09 3.68
C CYS A 45 -10.85 -6.91 4.68
N HIS A 46 -10.26 -7.49 5.75
CA HIS A 46 -10.99 -8.32 6.70
C HIS A 46 -11.38 -7.57 7.96
N THR A 47 -12.53 -7.97 8.53
CA THR A 47 -12.92 -7.55 9.88
C THR A 47 -11.95 -8.11 10.92
N PRO A 48 -11.86 -7.53 12.12
CA PRO A 48 -11.02 -8.05 13.19
C PRO A 48 -11.29 -9.52 13.50
N GLU A 49 -12.56 -9.92 13.57
CA GLU A 49 -12.98 -11.30 13.84
C GLU A 49 -12.62 -12.24 12.69
N GLY A 50 -12.77 -11.78 11.43
CA GLY A 50 -12.37 -12.52 10.24
C GLY A 50 -10.87 -12.78 10.19
N ALA A 51 -10.09 -11.78 10.56
CA ALA A 51 -8.64 -11.90 10.63
C ALA A 51 -8.19 -12.91 11.71
N VAL A 52 -8.82 -12.89 12.89
CA VAL A 52 -8.58 -13.88 13.96
C VAL A 52 -8.99 -15.29 13.52
N ALA A 53 -10.10 -15.43 12.78
CA ALA A 53 -10.52 -16.73 12.26
C ALA A 53 -9.49 -17.32 11.30
N ILE A 54 -8.87 -16.50 10.44
CA ILE A 54 -7.76 -16.92 9.57
C ILE A 54 -6.56 -17.35 10.44
N ALA A 55 -6.18 -16.56 11.44
CA ALA A 55 -5.08 -16.87 12.34
C ALA A 55 -5.29 -18.18 13.08
N LYS A 56 -6.48 -18.43 13.61
CA LYS A 56 -6.86 -19.71 14.25
C LYS A 56 -6.72 -20.89 13.29
N HIS A 57 -7.20 -20.72 12.07
CA HIS A 57 -7.09 -21.78 11.08
C HIS A 57 -5.63 -22.08 10.69
N VAL A 58 -4.79 -21.07 10.57
CA VAL A 58 -3.34 -21.26 10.40
C VAL A 58 -2.74 -22.03 11.59
N SER A 59 -3.11 -21.67 12.83
CA SER A 59 -2.63 -22.35 14.04
C SER A 59 -3.07 -23.81 14.12
N GLU A 60 -4.29 -24.15 13.66
CA GLU A 60 -4.77 -25.53 13.56
C GLU A 60 -3.96 -26.36 12.55
N LEU A 61 -3.62 -25.78 11.39
CA LEU A 61 -2.86 -26.45 10.34
C LEU A 61 -1.35 -26.51 10.61
N LEU A 62 -0.84 -25.52 11.34
CA LEU A 62 0.58 -25.37 11.67
C LEU A 62 0.76 -25.04 13.17
N PRO A 63 0.56 -26.02 14.08
CA PRO A 63 0.47 -25.77 15.54
C PRO A 63 1.73 -25.17 16.17
N ASP A 64 2.89 -25.33 15.53
CA ASP A 64 4.16 -24.77 16.01
C ASP A 64 4.39 -23.33 15.53
N ALA A 65 3.50 -22.79 14.69
CA ALA A 65 3.62 -21.43 14.20
C ALA A 65 3.32 -20.41 15.30
N LYS A 66 4.09 -19.32 15.30
CA LYS A 66 3.80 -18.12 16.08
C LYS A 66 3.20 -17.10 15.14
N ILE A 67 2.02 -16.61 15.47
CA ILE A 67 1.23 -15.75 14.59
C ILE A 67 1.29 -14.31 15.09
N LEU A 68 1.53 -13.40 14.16
CA LEU A 68 1.50 -11.96 14.35
C LEU A 68 0.65 -11.34 13.25
N GLY A 69 -0.48 -10.75 13.61
CA GLY A 69 -1.42 -10.17 12.68
C GLY A 69 -1.63 -8.68 12.87
N THR A 70 -1.83 -7.94 11.76
CA THR A 70 -2.10 -6.50 11.78
C THR A 70 -3.13 -6.11 10.71
N SER A 71 -3.91 -5.07 11.01
CA SER A 71 -4.58 -4.30 9.96
C SER A 71 -3.55 -3.55 9.12
N ALA A 72 -3.87 -3.23 7.88
CA ALA A 72 -3.06 -2.44 6.97
C ALA A 72 -3.93 -1.71 5.96
N SER A 73 -3.49 -0.55 5.46
CA SER A 73 -4.17 0.16 4.36
C SER A 73 -3.93 -0.50 3.00
N ALA A 74 -2.81 -1.18 2.84
CA ALA A 74 -2.46 -2.01 1.69
C ALA A 74 -1.37 -3.01 2.07
N VAL A 75 -1.23 -4.09 1.28
CA VAL A 75 -0.23 -5.12 1.48
C VAL A 75 0.69 -5.22 0.26
N ILE A 76 1.90 -5.74 0.49
CA ILE A 76 2.91 -5.92 -0.54
C ILE A 76 3.15 -7.41 -0.75
N TYR A 77 2.82 -7.89 -1.93
CA TYR A 77 3.01 -9.28 -2.31
C TYR A 77 3.93 -9.38 -3.52
N HIS A 78 5.11 -9.94 -3.33
CA HIS A 78 6.15 -10.10 -4.34
C HIS A 78 6.50 -8.78 -5.09
N GLY A 79 6.59 -7.68 -4.34
CA GLY A 79 6.93 -6.37 -4.88
C GLY A 79 5.80 -5.63 -5.59
N SER A 80 4.58 -6.13 -5.55
CA SER A 80 3.37 -5.47 -6.04
C SER A 80 2.47 -5.06 -4.88
N ILE A 81 1.74 -3.97 -5.05
CA ILE A 81 0.88 -3.37 -4.00
C ILE A 81 -0.57 -3.81 -4.23
N TYR A 82 -1.23 -4.29 -3.18
CA TYR A 82 -2.64 -4.68 -3.16
C TYR A 82 -3.38 -3.87 -2.11
N GLU A 83 -4.36 -3.08 -2.53
CA GLU A 83 -5.20 -2.26 -1.64
C GLU A 83 -6.26 -3.12 -0.92
N ASP A 84 -6.79 -4.12 -1.63
CA ASP A 84 -7.75 -5.08 -1.10
C ASP A 84 -7.09 -6.46 -1.01
N GLY A 85 -6.43 -6.75 0.11
CA GLY A 85 -5.71 -8.01 0.25
C GLY A 85 -5.53 -8.45 1.70
N CYS A 86 -5.48 -9.76 1.88
CA CYS A 86 -5.01 -10.39 3.10
C CYS A 86 -3.77 -11.21 2.77
N LEU A 87 -2.64 -10.78 3.26
CA LEU A 87 -1.34 -11.38 2.99
C LEU A 87 -0.87 -12.20 4.17
N LEU A 88 -0.59 -13.48 3.94
CA LEU A 88 0.04 -14.37 4.90
C LEU A 88 1.49 -14.62 4.48
N ILE A 89 2.43 -14.29 5.35
CA ILE A 89 3.87 -14.48 5.15
C ILE A 89 4.35 -15.58 6.09
N PHE A 90 4.72 -16.72 5.54
CA PHE A 90 5.19 -17.88 6.28
C PHE A 90 6.72 -17.88 6.27
N THR A 91 7.34 -17.57 7.39
CA THR A 91 8.81 -17.58 7.55
C THR A 91 9.25 -18.73 8.42
N ARG A 92 9.95 -19.68 7.82
CA ARG A 92 10.61 -20.77 8.54
C ARG A 92 11.99 -20.31 9.00
N LEU A 93 12.30 -20.50 10.28
CA LEU A 93 13.57 -20.17 10.91
C LEU A 93 14.16 -21.43 11.56
N LEU A 94 15.35 -21.85 11.13
CA LEU A 94 16.07 -22.97 11.77
C LEU A 94 16.82 -22.48 12.99
N HIS A 95 16.88 -23.30 14.03
CA HIS A 95 17.60 -23.04 15.29
C HIS A 95 17.24 -21.69 15.94
N THR A 96 16.05 -21.17 15.64
CA THR A 96 15.59 -19.87 16.14
C THR A 96 14.33 -20.04 16.97
N GLN A 97 14.37 -19.60 18.21
CA GLN A 97 13.17 -19.51 19.02
C GLN A 97 12.41 -18.23 18.68
N VAL A 98 11.14 -18.35 18.31
CA VAL A 98 10.24 -17.23 18.04
C VAL A 98 9.30 -17.04 19.23
N LYS A 99 9.25 -15.82 19.76
CA LYS A 99 8.31 -15.42 20.82
C LYS A 99 7.43 -14.30 20.29
N VAL A 100 6.12 -14.51 20.22
CA VAL A 100 5.14 -13.45 19.94
C VAL A 100 4.47 -13.03 21.23
N GLN A 101 4.43 -11.74 21.52
CA GLN A 101 3.91 -11.20 22.76
C GLN A 101 3.15 -9.90 22.51
N PRO A 102 1.84 -9.84 22.82
CA PRO A 102 1.11 -8.58 22.91
C PRO A 102 1.45 -7.89 24.23
N LEU A 103 1.79 -6.61 24.18
CA LEU A 103 2.01 -5.74 25.32
C LEU A 103 1.03 -4.58 25.27
N SER A 104 0.07 -4.52 26.17
CA SER A 104 -0.81 -3.37 26.29
C SER A 104 -0.04 -2.15 26.79
N PHE A 105 -0.24 -1.02 26.13
CA PHE A 105 0.28 0.27 26.56
C PHE A 105 -0.82 1.24 27.05
N ALA A 106 -2.03 0.73 27.26
CA ALA A 106 -3.07 1.49 27.94
C ALA A 106 -2.52 1.93 29.31
N ASP A 107 -2.62 3.23 29.58
CA ASP A 107 -2.12 3.86 30.81
C ASP A 107 -0.61 3.72 31.10
N LYS A 108 0.19 3.34 30.10
CA LYS A 108 1.66 3.23 30.23
C LYS A 108 2.39 4.35 29.50
N THR A 109 3.48 4.82 30.08
CA THR A 109 4.43 5.67 29.37
C THR A 109 5.27 4.86 28.39
N PRO A 110 5.82 5.48 27.33
CA PRO A 110 6.77 4.80 26.43
C PRO A 110 7.94 4.13 27.17
N GLY A 111 8.44 4.78 28.23
CA GLY A 111 9.51 4.23 29.07
C GLY A 111 9.11 2.97 29.80
N ALA A 112 7.92 2.92 30.39
CA ALA A 112 7.42 1.73 31.10
C ALA A 112 7.23 0.55 30.12
N LEU A 113 6.73 0.82 28.91
CA LEU A 113 6.60 -0.20 27.87
C LEU A 113 7.98 -0.72 27.41
N ALA A 114 8.97 0.16 27.30
CA ALA A 114 10.34 -0.21 26.94
C ALA A 114 10.98 -1.12 27.99
N GLU A 115 10.80 -0.82 29.30
CA GLU A 115 11.29 -1.66 30.39
C GLU A 115 10.62 -3.04 30.39
N GLU A 116 9.32 -3.12 30.14
CA GLU A 116 8.61 -4.38 30.01
C GLU A 116 9.11 -5.19 28.79
N THR A 117 9.34 -4.52 27.65
CA THR A 117 9.93 -5.13 26.47
C THR A 117 11.34 -5.66 26.77
N ALA A 118 12.18 -4.86 27.42
CA ALA A 118 13.54 -5.26 27.81
C ALA A 118 13.54 -6.52 28.69
N GLY A 119 12.54 -6.66 29.58
CA GLY A 119 12.35 -7.86 30.38
C GLY A 119 11.99 -9.13 29.59
N LEU A 120 11.58 -9.01 28.35
CA LEU A 120 11.29 -10.14 27.47
C LEU A 120 12.50 -10.61 26.68
N LEU A 121 13.52 -9.76 26.54
CA LEU A 121 14.72 -10.03 25.74
C LEU A 121 15.71 -10.89 26.53
N THR A 122 16.44 -11.71 25.77
CA THR A 122 17.52 -12.56 26.28
C THR A 122 18.81 -12.21 25.54
N PRO A 123 19.98 -12.65 25.99
CA PRO A 123 21.25 -12.44 25.26
C PRO A 123 21.21 -12.96 23.80
N ASP A 124 20.37 -13.97 23.53
CA ASP A 124 20.19 -14.57 22.22
C ASP A 124 19.20 -13.82 21.32
N SER A 125 18.51 -12.79 21.87
CA SER A 125 17.61 -11.95 21.08
C SER A 125 18.41 -11.10 20.11
N LYS A 126 18.16 -11.26 18.80
CA LYS A 126 18.95 -10.61 17.73
C LYS A 126 18.10 -9.79 16.75
N ALA A 127 16.79 -9.96 16.77
CA ALA A 127 15.87 -9.20 15.93
C ALA A 127 14.49 -9.11 16.57
N MET A 128 13.77 -8.06 16.27
CA MET A 128 12.40 -7.85 16.72
C MET A 128 11.54 -7.25 15.62
N PHE A 129 10.34 -7.78 15.42
CA PHE A 129 9.27 -7.07 14.75
C PHE A 129 8.36 -6.45 15.80
N ALA A 130 8.03 -5.17 15.66
CA ALA A 130 7.23 -4.42 16.62
C ALA A 130 6.15 -3.62 15.88
N PHE A 131 4.88 -3.94 16.14
CA PHE A 131 3.73 -3.27 15.52
C PHE A 131 2.84 -2.65 16.59
N PHE A 132 2.52 -1.36 16.41
CA PHE A 132 1.79 -0.53 17.37
C PHE A 132 0.43 -0.17 16.81
N THR A 133 -0.64 -0.34 17.60
CA THR A 133 -2.02 -0.14 17.17
C THR A 133 -2.54 1.29 17.34
N ASP A 134 -1.80 2.17 18.00
CA ASP A 134 -2.25 3.54 18.30
C ASP A 134 -1.22 4.59 17.89
N GLN A 135 -1.67 5.61 17.19
CA GLN A 135 -0.86 6.76 16.75
C GLN A 135 -0.40 7.66 17.90
N TYR A 136 -1.03 7.60 19.07
CA TYR A 136 -0.61 8.38 20.24
C TYR A 136 0.59 7.76 20.96
N MET A 137 0.96 6.52 20.61
CA MET A 137 2.17 5.90 21.13
C MET A 137 3.40 6.60 20.54
N GLN A 138 4.18 7.23 21.39
CA GLN A 138 5.43 7.90 21.01
C GLN A 138 6.53 6.85 20.82
N MET A 139 6.68 6.33 19.62
CA MET A 139 7.59 5.23 19.30
C MET A 139 9.06 5.60 19.49
N GLN A 140 9.49 6.82 19.14
CA GLN A 140 10.90 7.20 19.29
C GLN A 140 11.33 7.23 20.77
N PRO A 141 10.61 7.86 21.71
CA PRO A 141 10.92 7.75 23.13
C PRO A 141 10.91 6.32 23.68
N TYR A 142 10.08 5.45 23.12
CA TYR A 142 10.10 4.03 23.45
C TYR A 142 11.40 3.35 23.00
N LEU A 143 11.83 3.59 21.75
CA LEU A 143 13.07 3.02 21.21
C LEU A 143 14.31 3.56 21.94
N ASP A 144 14.34 4.87 22.20
CA ASP A 144 15.45 5.52 22.94
C ASP A 144 15.58 4.90 24.35
N ARG A 145 14.45 4.72 25.05
CA ARG A 145 14.46 4.09 26.39
C ARG A 145 14.84 2.62 26.35
N LEU A 146 14.40 1.88 25.31
CA LEU A 146 14.78 0.48 25.13
C LEU A 146 16.31 0.34 24.97
N GLU A 147 16.92 1.22 24.19
CA GLU A 147 18.37 1.29 24.04
C GLU A 147 19.08 1.61 25.36
N GLU A 148 18.59 2.59 26.13
CA GLU A 148 19.13 2.96 27.45
C GLU A 148 19.13 1.78 28.46
N THR A 149 18.20 0.83 28.32
CA THR A 149 18.17 -0.39 29.16
C THR A 149 19.25 -1.41 28.76
N GLY A 150 20.03 -1.15 27.72
CA GLY A 150 21.00 -2.09 27.16
C GLY A 150 20.38 -3.16 26.25
N ALA A 151 19.10 -3.02 25.94
CA ALA A 151 18.33 -3.93 25.08
C ALA A 151 18.31 -3.45 23.62
N ASP A 152 19.46 -3.07 23.08
CA ASP A 152 19.61 -2.55 21.72
C ASP A 152 19.68 -3.68 20.69
N ILE A 153 18.52 -4.14 20.22
CA ILE A 153 18.42 -5.11 19.13
C ILE A 153 17.78 -4.47 17.89
N PRO A 154 18.19 -4.88 16.67
CA PRO A 154 17.55 -4.42 15.44
C PRO A 154 16.06 -4.68 15.43
N ALA A 155 15.28 -3.64 15.17
CA ALA A 155 13.83 -3.72 15.10
C ALA A 155 13.30 -3.28 13.71
N ALA A 156 12.18 -3.87 13.31
CA ALA A 156 11.41 -3.51 12.14
C ALA A 156 9.92 -3.49 12.45
N GLY A 157 9.12 -2.89 11.59
CA GLY A 157 7.69 -2.69 11.80
C GLY A 157 7.39 -1.22 12.02
N GLY A 158 6.51 -0.92 12.96
CA GLY A 158 6.12 0.46 13.26
C GLY A 158 4.65 0.59 13.61
N MET A 159 4.08 1.75 13.38
CA MET A 159 2.67 2.00 13.61
C MET A 159 1.84 1.44 12.46
N ILE A 160 0.92 0.54 12.77
CA ILE A 160 0.04 -0.06 11.76
C ILE A 160 -1.01 0.92 11.27
N THR A 161 -1.46 0.71 10.05
CA THR A 161 -2.49 1.52 9.43
C THR A 161 -3.88 0.92 9.63
N ASN A 162 -4.89 1.77 9.58
CA ASN A 162 -6.27 1.30 9.55
C ASN A 162 -6.60 0.64 8.21
N ASN A 163 -7.44 -0.36 8.28
CA ASN A 163 -8.19 -0.86 7.14
C ASN A 163 -9.64 -0.29 7.17
N LEU A 164 -10.56 -0.85 6.42
CA LEU A 164 -11.97 -0.43 6.39
C LEU A 164 -12.66 -0.56 7.76
N TYR A 165 -12.13 -1.37 8.68
CA TYR A 165 -12.72 -1.69 9.98
C TYR A 165 -11.94 -1.11 11.16
N GLY A 166 -10.93 -0.28 10.89
CA GLY A 166 -10.12 0.38 11.90
C GLY A 166 -8.72 -0.20 12.07
N THR A 167 -8.06 0.20 13.15
CA THR A 167 -6.69 -0.20 13.49
C THR A 167 -6.73 -1.28 14.57
N PHE A 168 -6.18 -2.45 14.28
CA PHE A 168 -6.11 -3.57 15.23
C PHE A 168 -4.92 -4.47 14.93
N ALA A 169 -4.35 -5.04 15.98
CA ALA A 169 -3.44 -6.18 15.90
C ALA A 169 -4.17 -7.44 16.38
N PHE A 170 -3.69 -8.62 16.02
CA PHE A 170 -4.31 -9.89 16.39
C PHE A 170 -3.31 -11.04 16.34
N ASP A 171 -3.66 -12.11 17.01
CA ASP A 171 -3.08 -13.44 16.86
C ASP A 171 -4.21 -14.50 16.86
N GLU A 172 -3.89 -15.77 17.03
CA GLU A 172 -4.88 -16.84 17.14
C GLU A 172 -5.73 -16.77 18.42
N ASN A 173 -5.32 -15.97 19.43
CA ASN A 173 -6.00 -15.87 20.71
C ASN A 173 -7.00 -14.71 20.77
N GLY A 174 -6.80 -13.63 19.96
CA GLY A 174 -7.71 -12.50 19.99
C GLY A 174 -7.27 -11.26 19.23
N ILE A 175 -8.06 -10.20 19.45
CA ILE A 175 -7.88 -8.88 18.87
C ILE A 175 -7.28 -7.96 19.94
N TYR A 176 -6.36 -7.10 19.51
CA TYR A 176 -5.62 -6.21 20.40
C TYR A 176 -5.74 -4.76 19.93
N HIS A 177 -6.09 -3.89 20.86
CA HIS A 177 -6.08 -2.43 20.72
C HIS A 177 -5.17 -1.84 21.81
N ASN A 178 -4.65 -0.63 21.60
CA ASN A 178 -3.70 0.00 22.52
C ASN A 178 -2.56 -0.97 22.92
N THR A 179 -1.99 -1.63 21.92
CA THR A 179 -1.07 -2.75 22.12
C THR A 179 0.12 -2.65 21.16
N ALA A 180 1.30 -2.93 21.67
CA ALA A 180 2.47 -3.29 20.88
C ALA A 180 2.49 -4.82 20.71
N LEU A 181 2.33 -5.31 19.50
CA LEU A 181 2.47 -6.73 19.18
C LEU A 181 3.90 -6.99 18.71
N LEU A 182 4.64 -7.75 19.50
CA LEU A 182 6.07 -8.00 19.29
C LEU A 182 6.31 -9.43 18.83
N ALA A 183 7.22 -9.61 17.86
CA ALA A 183 7.81 -10.91 17.56
C ALA A 183 9.33 -10.83 17.77
N ILE A 184 9.84 -11.55 18.76
CA ILE A 184 11.25 -11.58 19.17
C ILE A 184 11.87 -12.85 18.61
N LEU A 185 13.01 -12.70 17.93
CA LEU A 185 13.77 -13.78 17.33
C LEU A 185 15.07 -14.04 18.11
N ASN A 186 15.14 -15.20 18.74
CA ASN A 186 16.27 -15.61 19.59
C ASN A 186 17.13 -16.64 18.85
N ASN A 187 18.31 -16.22 18.40
CA ASN A 187 19.32 -17.06 17.76
C ASN A 187 20.63 -16.28 17.68
N GLU A 188 21.69 -16.73 18.32
CA GLU A 188 23.00 -16.07 18.30
C GLU A 188 23.61 -15.86 16.90
N GLN A 189 23.26 -16.74 15.95
CA GLN A 189 23.75 -16.68 14.58
C GLN A 189 22.92 -15.78 13.67
N LEU A 190 21.79 -15.27 14.17
CA LEU A 190 20.90 -14.41 13.40
C LEU A 190 21.58 -13.06 13.13
N ARG A 191 21.56 -12.66 11.88
CA ARG A 191 22.03 -11.34 11.40
C ARG A 191 20.88 -10.61 10.77
N THR A 192 20.93 -9.30 10.88
CA THR A 192 19.94 -8.41 10.31
C THR A 192 20.59 -7.40 9.38
N TRP A 193 19.86 -6.98 8.40
CA TRP A 193 20.15 -5.81 7.60
C TRP A 193 18.92 -4.90 7.60
N SER A 194 19.14 -3.59 7.66
CA SER A 194 18.08 -2.59 7.62
C SER A 194 18.41 -1.51 6.63
N GLY A 195 17.46 -1.12 5.82
CA GLY A 195 17.55 -0.03 4.88
C GLY A 195 16.33 0.89 4.97
N ALA A 196 16.53 2.13 4.59
CA ALA A 196 15.45 3.09 4.46
C ALA A 196 15.69 3.95 3.21
N VAL A 197 14.67 4.10 2.40
CA VAL A 197 14.63 5.00 1.24
C VAL A 197 13.68 6.12 1.57
N THR A 198 14.19 7.33 1.69
CA THR A 198 13.41 8.50 2.08
C THR A 198 13.05 9.38 0.89
N GLY A 199 13.93 9.45 -0.11
CA GLY A 199 13.81 10.34 -1.25
C GLY A 199 13.90 11.83 -0.88
N LEU A 200 14.35 12.16 0.34
CA LEU A 200 14.36 13.52 0.85
C LEU A 200 15.53 14.33 0.29
N GLU A 201 15.21 15.35 -0.46
CA GLU A 201 16.15 16.36 -0.92
C GLU A 201 15.92 17.68 -0.19
N THR A 202 16.98 18.23 0.44
CA THR A 202 16.89 19.43 1.27
C THR A 202 17.12 20.69 0.47
N PHE A 203 16.48 21.78 0.90
CA PHE A 203 16.70 23.13 0.38
C PHE A 203 16.68 24.16 1.51
N GLY A 204 17.23 25.34 1.23
CA GLY A 204 17.32 26.42 2.20
C GLY A 204 18.32 26.18 3.33
N GLY A 205 18.21 26.96 4.39
CA GLY A 205 19.06 26.90 5.56
C GLY A 205 18.56 25.93 6.63
N THR A 206 19.36 25.76 7.70
CA THR A 206 18.92 25.06 8.90
C THR A 206 18.09 25.98 9.77
N HIS A 207 16.94 25.49 10.23
CA HIS A 207 15.99 26.18 11.09
C HIS A 207 15.82 25.46 12.41
N ARG A 208 15.29 26.14 13.41
CA ARG A 208 15.12 25.57 14.77
C ARG A 208 13.70 25.76 15.26
N ILE A 209 13.11 24.67 15.76
CA ILE A 209 11.85 24.71 16.50
C ILE A 209 12.14 25.34 17.87
N THR A 210 11.47 26.46 18.17
CA THR A 210 11.65 27.17 19.44
C THR A 210 10.59 26.83 20.46
N LYS A 211 9.39 26.40 20.00
CA LYS A 211 8.32 25.97 20.88
C LYS A 211 7.44 24.93 20.18
N SER A 212 7.16 23.87 20.90
CA SER A 212 6.26 22.79 20.42
C SER A 212 5.50 22.15 21.57
N ASN A 213 4.45 21.44 21.25
CA ASN A 213 3.74 20.52 22.13
C ASN A 213 3.74 19.13 21.49
N HIS A 214 3.17 18.13 22.16
CA HIS A 214 3.26 16.73 21.76
C HIS A 214 2.89 16.47 20.29
N ASP A 215 1.93 17.16 19.75
CA ASP A 215 1.33 16.93 18.43
C ASP A 215 1.47 18.11 17.45
N TYR A 216 2.03 19.24 17.89
CA TYR A 216 2.15 20.40 17.01
C TYR A 216 3.39 21.28 17.28
N ILE A 217 3.82 21.97 16.24
CA ILE A 217 4.86 22.99 16.27
C ILE A 217 4.18 24.36 16.49
N ALA A 218 4.49 25.00 17.61
CA ALA A 218 3.93 26.30 17.94
C ALA A 218 4.78 27.46 17.37
N GLU A 219 6.11 27.37 17.48
CA GLU A 219 7.03 28.42 17.05
C GLU A 219 8.28 27.86 16.38
N ILE A 220 8.71 28.51 15.30
CA ILE A 220 9.97 28.30 14.59
C ILE A 220 10.72 29.63 14.62
N GLU A 221 11.99 29.64 15.10
CA GLU A 221 12.83 30.86 15.17
C GLU A 221 12.11 32.02 15.89
N GLN A 222 11.38 31.72 16.98
CA GLN A 222 10.59 32.66 17.78
C GLN A 222 9.42 33.31 17.02
N GLN A 223 9.01 32.78 15.87
CA GLN A 223 7.84 33.19 15.11
C GLN A 223 6.76 32.12 15.18
N PRO A 224 5.46 32.46 15.18
CA PRO A 224 4.38 31.46 15.06
C PRO A 224 4.60 30.58 13.85
N ALA A 225 4.54 29.25 14.04
CA ALA A 225 4.87 28.28 12.99
C ALA A 225 4.02 28.47 11.72
N VAL A 226 2.71 28.72 11.87
CA VAL A 226 1.81 28.98 10.73
C VAL A 226 2.30 30.18 9.91
N GLN A 227 2.64 31.30 10.56
CA GLN A 227 3.14 32.51 9.87
C GLN A 227 4.51 32.26 9.22
N TRP A 228 5.37 31.46 9.88
CA TRP A 228 6.68 31.09 9.34
C TRP A 228 6.52 30.28 8.05
N PHE A 229 5.66 29.25 8.04
CA PHE A 229 5.39 28.46 6.85
C PHE A 229 4.70 29.25 5.75
N GLN A 230 3.73 30.11 6.09
CA GLN A 230 3.07 31.00 5.11
C GLN A 230 4.10 31.91 4.43
N LYS A 231 5.01 32.52 5.20
CA LYS A 231 6.06 33.36 4.66
C LYS A 231 6.99 32.58 3.75
N MET A 232 7.47 31.43 4.19
CA MET A 232 8.38 30.58 3.44
C MET A 232 7.74 30.10 2.12
N LEU A 233 6.50 29.61 2.16
CA LEU A 233 5.77 29.15 0.98
C LEU A 233 5.39 30.29 0.02
N ARG A 234 5.13 31.50 0.53
CA ARG A 234 4.93 32.70 -0.29
C ARG A 234 6.19 33.05 -1.07
N GLU A 235 7.35 32.97 -0.44
CA GLU A 235 8.64 33.17 -1.08
C GLU A 235 8.90 32.13 -2.16
N LEU A 236 8.50 30.86 -1.92
CA LEU A 236 8.64 29.77 -2.88
C LEU A 236 7.68 29.84 -4.08
N ARG A 237 6.44 30.26 -3.89
CA ARG A 237 5.39 30.18 -4.93
C ARG A 237 5.28 31.41 -5.81
N HIS A 238 5.80 32.57 -5.40
CA HIS A 238 5.46 33.86 -6.02
C HIS A 238 3.94 34.08 -6.20
N ALA A 239 3.11 33.38 -5.41
CA ALA A 239 1.66 33.36 -5.57
C ALA A 239 0.99 34.45 -4.72
N LYS A 240 -0.10 34.98 -5.27
CA LYS A 240 -0.96 35.93 -4.55
C LYS A 240 -1.87 35.24 -3.52
N ASP A 241 -1.94 33.93 -3.54
CA ASP A 241 -2.80 33.15 -2.64
C ASP A 241 -2.01 32.72 -1.41
N ASP A 242 -2.42 33.21 -0.25
CA ASP A 242 -1.69 33.11 1.02
C ASP A 242 -2.11 31.88 1.85
N GLY A 243 -2.98 31.00 1.32
CA GLY A 243 -3.55 29.86 2.05
C GLY A 243 -2.56 28.73 2.24
N LEU A 244 -2.32 28.32 3.50
CA LEU A 244 -1.85 26.97 3.80
C LEU A 244 -3.02 26.01 3.55
N SER A 245 -2.75 24.87 2.91
CA SER A 245 -3.68 23.75 2.84
C SER A 245 -3.03 22.53 3.47
N GLU A 246 -3.88 21.61 3.92
CA GLU A 246 -3.42 20.33 4.49
C GLU A 246 -2.50 19.58 3.51
N ASP A 247 -2.93 19.45 2.26
CA ASP A 247 -2.20 18.75 1.20
C ASP A 247 -0.86 19.42 0.85
N LEU A 248 -0.77 20.74 1.00
CA LEU A 248 0.43 21.48 0.58
C LEU A 248 1.67 21.11 1.41
N LEU A 249 1.53 21.05 2.72
CA LEU A 249 2.65 20.76 3.62
C LEU A 249 3.12 19.30 3.53
N LEU A 250 2.31 18.37 3.03
CA LEU A 250 2.73 17.00 2.75
C LEU A 250 3.85 16.92 1.72
N HIS A 251 3.94 17.91 0.81
CA HIS A 251 5.00 17.98 -0.18
C HIS A 251 6.30 18.57 0.35
N PHE A 252 6.29 19.14 1.57
CA PHE A 252 7.44 19.80 2.20
C PHE A 252 7.74 19.23 3.59
N PRO A 253 8.17 17.97 3.69
CA PRO A 253 8.56 17.41 4.96
C PRO A 253 9.80 18.11 5.53
N LEU A 254 10.00 17.95 6.83
CA LEU A 254 11.18 18.44 7.53
C LEU A 254 12.24 17.34 7.55
N ARG A 255 13.46 17.61 7.12
CA ARG A 255 14.60 16.72 7.33
C ARG A 255 15.30 17.08 8.63
N LEU A 256 15.24 16.19 9.60
CA LEU A 256 15.80 16.42 10.92
C LEU A 256 17.33 16.26 10.90
N GLN A 257 18.03 17.15 11.63
CA GLN A 257 19.48 17.06 11.82
C GLN A 257 19.80 16.07 12.95
N LYS A 258 19.51 14.78 12.71
CA LYS A 258 19.77 13.65 13.61
C LYS A 258 20.47 12.52 12.86
N PRO A 259 21.13 11.58 13.56
CA PRO A 259 21.66 10.37 12.93
C PRO A 259 20.58 9.69 12.08
N GLY A 260 20.93 9.21 10.87
CA GLY A 260 19.99 8.64 9.92
C GLY A 260 19.13 9.66 9.16
N ASN A 261 19.19 10.93 9.51
CA ASN A 261 18.44 12.03 8.87
C ASN A 261 16.97 11.69 8.58
N PRO A 262 16.18 11.28 9.59
CA PRO A 262 14.79 10.91 9.37
C PRO A 262 13.99 12.11 8.87
N GLY A 263 13.09 11.85 7.92
CA GLY A 263 12.08 12.80 7.50
C GLY A 263 10.98 12.91 8.55
N GLN A 264 10.38 14.08 8.66
CA GLN A 264 9.20 14.30 9.47
C GLN A 264 8.15 15.03 8.63
N PHE A 265 7.06 14.36 8.33
CA PHE A 265 5.92 14.97 7.67
C PHE A 265 5.13 15.82 8.66
N ILE A 266 4.60 16.91 8.13
CA ILE A 266 3.77 17.86 8.87
C ILE A 266 2.53 18.18 8.04
N HIS A 267 1.48 18.62 8.69
CA HIS A 267 0.28 19.10 8.01
C HIS A 267 -0.29 20.34 8.69
N TYR A 268 -1.08 21.10 7.95
CA TYR A 268 -1.80 22.23 8.48
C TYR A 268 -3.19 21.80 8.91
N CYS A 269 -3.48 21.95 10.19
CA CYS A 269 -4.81 21.69 10.75
C CYS A 269 -5.64 22.98 10.73
N GLU A 270 -6.44 23.19 9.68
CA GLU A 270 -7.26 24.36 9.48
C GLU A 270 -8.19 24.69 10.67
N PRO A 271 -8.96 23.72 11.24
CA PRO A 271 -9.85 24.01 12.37
C PRO A 271 -9.15 24.53 13.63
N ARG A 272 -7.86 24.21 13.79
CA ARG A 272 -7.06 24.57 14.96
C ARG A 272 -6.01 25.64 14.68
N ASP A 273 -5.88 26.06 13.41
CA ASP A 273 -4.87 27.02 12.92
C ASP A 273 -3.47 26.70 13.45
N ARG A 274 -3.01 25.47 13.26
CA ARG A 274 -1.70 25.02 13.76
C ARG A 274 -1.02 24.02 12.83
N ILE A 275 0.30 23.91 12.95
CA ILE A 275 1.11 22.91 12.24
C ILE A 275 1.22 21.65 13.11
N GLU A 276 0.60 20.57 12.70
CA GLU A 276 0.64 19.29 13.39
C GLU A 276 1.72 18.38 12.81
N THR A 277 2.23 17.49 13.64
CA THR A 277 3.25 16.50 13.26
C THR A 277 2.62 15.11 13.20
N TYR A 278 3.01 14.32 12.20
CA TYR A 278 2.63 12.91 12.15
C TYR A 278 3.53 12.09 13.10
N SER A 279 2.93 11.39 14.03
CA SER A 279 3.51 10.35 14.91
C SER A 279 4.72 10.68 15.80
N ASN A 280 5.43 11.77 15.63
CA ASN A 280 6.62 12.08 16.42
C ASN A 280 6.56 13.49 17.02
N TRP A 281 6.82 13.55 18.30
CA TRP A 281 7.06 14.83 18.96
C TRP A 281 8.42 15.42 18.55
N LEU A 282 8.40 16.67 18.11
CA LEU A 282 9.58 17.46 17.82
C LEU A 282 9.84 18.42 18.97
N PRO A 283 10.75 18.10 19.90
CA PRO A 283 10.99 18.95 21.07
C PRO A 283 11.56 20.31 20.71
N PRO A 284 11.38 21.34 21.54
CA PRO A 284 12.08 22.62 21.39
C PRO A 284 13.59 22.40 21.29
N GLY A 285 14.24 23.13 20.39
CA GLY A 285 15.66 22.97 20.07
C GLY A 285 15.93 22.02 18.91
N THR A 286 14.94 21.31 18.37
CA THR A 286 15.09 20.45 17.19
C THR A 286 15.50 21.32 15.99
N GLU A 287 16.61 20.93 15.35
CA GLU A 287 17.10 21.55 14.11
C GLU A 287 16.64 20.74 12.91
N PHE A 288 16.20 21.42 11.87
CA PHE A 288 15.71 20.83 10.65
C PHE A 288 16.06 21.69 9.42
N GLN A 289 16.03 21.04 8.25
CA GLN A 289 15.99 21.71 6.95
C GLN A 289 14.66 21.39 6.28
N MET A 290 14.16 22.31 5.47
CA MET A 290 13.06 22.00 4.57
C MET A 290 13.51 20.98 3.54
N ALA A 291 12.63 20.07 3.18
CA ALA A 291 12.89 19.07 2.17
C ALA A 291 11.68 18.92 1.24
N TYR A 292 11.90 18.27 0.13
CA TYR A 292 10.87 17.73 -0.76
C TYR A 292 11.25 16.31 -1.15
N LEU A 293 10.28 15.53 -1.64
CA LEU A 293 10.57 14.18 -2.09
C LEU A 293 11.00 14.19 -3.55
N SER A 294 12.17 13.59 -3.79
CA SER A 294 12.80 13.47 -5.10
C SER A 294 12.91 11.99 -5.49
N PRO A 295 12.25 11.55 -6.57
CA PRO A 295 12.41 10.19 -7.08
C PRO A 295 13.87 9.83 -7.41
N MET A 296 14.65 10.82 -7.84
CA MET A 296 16.08 10.68 -8.12
C MET A 296 16.88 10.38 -6.86
N THR A 297 16.61 11.13 -5.80
CA THR A 297 17.25 10.89 -4.50
C THR A 297 16.83 9.52 -3.96
N ALA A 298 15.56 9.15 -4.11
CA ALA A 298 15.07 7.81 -3.73
C ALA A 298 15.77 6.70 -4.54
N ALA A 299 15.93 6.86 -5.85
CA ALA A 299 16.65 5.90 -6.71
C ALA A 299 18.13 5.77 -6.31
N ALA A 300 18.80 6.88 -6.01
CA ALA A 300 20.19 6.86 -5.54
C ALA A 300 20.33 6.19 -4.16
N GLU A 301 19.43 6.49 -3.23
CA GLU A 301 19.37 5.82 -1.93
C GLU A 301 19.11 4.31 -2.10
N LEU A 302 18.17 3.93 -2.96
CA LEU A 302 17.84 2.54 -3.25
C LEU A 302 19.03 1.80 -3.88
N GLN A 303 19.72 2.41 -4.84
CA GLN A 303 20.93 1.85 -5.44
C GLN A 303 22.00 1.56 -4.39
N LYS A 304 22.20 2.48 -3.45
CA LYS A 304 23.12 2.28 -2.33
C LYS A 304 22.69 1.08 -1.47
N GLN A 305 21.41 0.99 -1.12
CA GLN A 305 20.86 -0.12 -0.32
C GLN A 305 21.05 -1.47 -1.06
N CYS A 306 20.79 -1.52 -2.36
CA CYS A 306 21.01 -2.71 -3.19
C CYS A 306 22.49 -3.13 -3.23
N SER A 307 23.41 -2.17 -3.38
CA SER A 307 24.84 -2.45 -3.38
C SER A 307 25.34 -2.98 -2.01
N GLU A 308 24.77 -2.50 -0.91
CA GLU A 308 25.05 -3.04 0.42
C GLU A 308 24.54 -4.48 0.56
N LEU A 309 23.34 -4.78 0.04
CA LEU A 309 22.74 -6.12 0.06
C LEU A 309 23.51 -7.16 -0.76
N GLU A 310 24.21 -6.75 -1.84
CA GLU A 310 25.07 -7.67 -2.60
C GLU A 310 26.25 -8.21 -1.79
N THR A 311 26.71 -7.43 -0.82
CA THR A 311 27.84 -7.79 0.04
C THR A 311 27.45 -8.28 1.43
N THR A 312 26.19 -8.08 1.82
CA THR A 312 25.64 -8.48 3.12
C THR A 312 24.82 -9.76 2.97
N PRO A 313 25.17 -10.85 3.68
CA PRO A 313 24.36 -12.06 3.63
C PRO A 313 22.93 -11.80 4.07
N CYS A 314 21.97 -12.11 3.19
CA CYS A 314 20.54 -11.97 3.45
C CYS A 314 19.77 -13.11 2.79
N GLU A 315 18.90 -13.81 3.54
CA GLU A 315 18.11 -14.93 3.05
C GLU A 315 16.68 -14.52 2.73
N VAL A 316 16.13 -13.57 3.49
CA VAL A 316 14.76 -13.06 3.30
C VAL A 316 14.74 -11.55 3.55
N ILE A 317 13.83 -10.85 2.88
CA ILE A 317 13.65 -9.40 3.03
C ILE A 317 12.16 -9.07 3.15
N PHE A 318 11.84 -8.11 4.02
CA PHE A 318 10.51 -7.57 4.26
C PHE A 318 10.50 -6.07 3.93
N ALA A 319 9.36 -5.56 3.47
CA ALA A 319 9.17 -4.14 3.21
C ALA A 319 8.05 -3.58 4.07
N TYR A 320 8.33 -2.45 4.69
CA TYR A 320 7.35 -1.69 5.48
C TYR A 320 7.38 -0.22 5.05
N PRO A 321 6.86 0.11 3.86
CA PRO A 321 6.81 1.49 3.42
C PRO A 321 5.75 2.28 4.17
N GLY A 322 6.03 3.56 4.36
CA GLY A 322 5.09 4.52 4.93
C GLY A 322 3.97 4.90 3.97
N THR A 323 2.75 5.01 4.48
CA THR A 323 1.63 5.54 3.69
C THR A 323 1.89 6.96 3.18
N LEU A 324 2.58 7.79 3.97
CA LEU A 324 2.95 9.14 3.56
C LEU A 324 4.01 9.14 2.45
N HIS A 325 4.95 8.19 2.47
CA HIS A 325 5.88 7.98 1.35
C HIS A 325 5.11 7.66 0.07
N ARG A 326 4.17 6.71 0.13
CA ARG A 326 3.31 6.36 -1.00
C ARG A 326 2.48 7.55 -1.48
N THR A 327 1.87 8.33 -0.56
CA THR A 327 1.07 9.49 -0.92
C THR A 327 1.89 10.54 -1.64
N ALA A 328 3.11 10.80 -1.20
CA ALA A 328 3.98 11.82 -1.76
C ALA A 328 4.78 11.33 -2.99
N MET A 329 5.24 10.06 -3.00
CA MET A 329 6.01 9.45 -4.09
C MET A 329 5.16 8.69 -5.10
N GLN A 330 3.92 8.37 -4.74
CA GLN A 330 2.90 7.73 -5.59
C GLN A 330 3.42 6.45 -6.28
N ASN A 331 3.37 6.37 -7.61
CA ASN A 331 3.80 5.19 -8.36
C ASN A 331 5.29 4.86 -8.18
N CYS A 332 6.13 5.83 -7.76
CA CYS A 332 7.54 5.57 -7.51
C CYS A 332 7.75 4.53 -6.39
N THR A 333 6.89 4.49 -5.39
CA THR A 333 6.97 3.48 -4.32
C THR A 333 6.85 2.05 -4.86
N GLU A 334 5.97 1.81 -5.84
CA GLU A 334 5.87 0.48 -6.46
C GLU A 334 7.13 0.11 -7.24
N TRP A 335 7.76 1.08 -7.89
CA TRP A 335 9.00 0.87 -8.64
C TRP A 335 10.17 0.54 -7.72
N GLU A 336 10.26 1.22 -6.58
CA GLU A 336 11.23 0.88 -5.54
C GLU A 336 11.10 -0.58 -5.08
N LEU A 337 9.87 -1.07 -4.93
CA LEU A 337 9.58 -2.45 -4.54
C LEU A 337 9.84 -3.46 -5.66
N ARG A 338 9.69 -3.07 -6.94
CA ARG A 338 9.94 -3.95 -8.09
C ARG A 338 11.39 -4.43 -8.16
N VAL A 339 12.35 -3.65 -7.70
CA VAL A 339 13.77 -4.02 -7.62
C VAL A 339 13.96 -5.31 -6.81
N PHE A 340 13.09 -5.57 -5.84
CA PHE A 340 13.12 -6.76 -4.97
C PHE A 340 12.11 -7.84 -5.38
N ARG A 341 11.52 -7.76 -6.58
CA ARG A 341 10.53 -8.75 -7.04
C ARG A 341 11.11 -10.16 -7.09
N SER A 342 12.33 -10.32 -7.57
CA SER A 342 13.04 -11.60 -7.61
C SER A 342 13.31 -12.17 -6.23
N CYS A 343 13.39 -11.34 -5.20
CA CYS A 343 13.51 -11.72 -3.78
C CYS A 343 12.17 -12.12 -3.16
N ARG A 344 11.06 -11.98 -3.89
CA ARG A 344 9.70 -12.20 -3.38
C ARG A 344 9.40 -11.37 -2.13
N ILE A 345 9.80 -10.09 -2.15
CA ILE A 345 9.58 -9.17 -1.03
C ILE A 345 8.10 -9.08 -0.67
N CYS A 346 7.80 -9.10 0.61
CA CYS A 346 6.47 -9.02 1.16
C CYS A 346 6.42 -8.08 2.37
N GLY A 347 5.24 -7.56 2.68
CA GLY A 347 5.04 -6.69 3.84
C GLY A 347 3.73 -5.92 3.80
N ALA A 348 3.70 -4.79 4.50
CA ALA A 348 2.50 -3.96 4.61
C ALA A 348 2.85 -2.48 4.78
N PHE A 349 1.91 -1.61 4.43
CA PHE A 349 2.05 -0.17 4.64
C PHE A 349 1.85 0.22 6.10
N LEU A 350 2.71 1.10 6.59
CA LEU A 350 2.70 1.60 7.96
C LEU A 350 2.51 3.13 7.99
N TYR A 351 2.26 3.66 9.18
CA TYR A 351 2.06 5.10 9.40
C TYR A 351 3.29 5.79 10.02
N GLY A 352 4.25 5.00 10.49
CA GLY A 352 5.54 5.39 11.02
C GLY A 352 6.37 4.12 11.09
N GLU A 353 7.51 4.13 10.43
CA GLU A 353 8.31 2.95 10.13
C GLU A 353 9.53 2.89 11.05
N ILE A 354 9.81 1.73 11.61
CA ILE A 354 11.03 1.50 12.37
C ILE A 354 12.09 0.94 11.43
N SER A 355 13.25 1.59 11.40
CA SER A 355 14.44 1.09 10.72
C SER A 355 15.70 1.41 11.53
N ARG A 356 16.76 0.66 11.30
CA ARG A 356 18.03 0.85 12.00
C ARG A 356 18.98 1.70 11.17
N ALA A 357 19.43 2.84 11.70
CA ALA A 357 20.40 3.71 11.08
C ALA A 357 21.54 4.01 12.06
N ALA A 358 22.79 3.95 11.58
CA ALA A 358 23.99 4.18 12.39
C ALA A 358 24.00 3.39 13.73
N GLN A 359 23.51 2.16 13.70
CA GLN A 359 23.35 1.24 14.83
C GLN A 359 22.27 1.58 15.85
N HIS A 360 21.41 2.56 15.58
CA HIS A 360 20.28 2.93 16.43
C HIS A 360 18.95 2.67 15.72
N ASN A 361 17.96 2.16 16.44
CA ASN A 361 16.61 2.06 15.93
C ASN A 361 15.97 3.46 15.87
N GLN A 362 15.41 3.81 14.73
CA GLN A 362 14.77 5.11 14.53
C GLN A 362 13.40 4.97 13.90
N VAL A 363 12.53 5.90 14.24
CA VAL A 363 11.23 6.04 13.58
C VAL A 363 11.38 6.98 12.39
N TYR A 364 11.06 6.45 11.24
CA TYR A 364 10.86 7.22 10.01
C TYR A 364 9.38 7.53 9.86
N VAL A 365 9.08 8.64 9.24
CA VAL A 365 7.72 8.99 8.86
C VAL A 365 7.76 9.29 7.37
N GLY A 366 7.17 8.37 6.59
CA GLY A 366 7.20 8.47 5.14
C GLY A 366 8.53 8.05 4.52
N ALA A 367 9.01 6.87 4.86
CA ALA A 367 10.11 6.20 4.19
C ALA A 367 9.65 4.83 3.65
N ASN A 368 10.38 4.28 2.70
CA ASN A 368 10.27 2.87 2.35
C ASN A 368 11.33 2.12 3.15
N THR A 369 10.93 1.44 4.24
CA THR A 369 11.85 0.70 5.09
C THR A 369 11.91 -0.77 4.69
N LEU A 370 13.13 -1.30 4.72
CA LEU A 370 13.47 -2.65 4.32
C LEU A 370 14.16 -3.35 5.49
N PHE A 371 13.82 -4.62 5.72
CA PHE A 371 14.40 -5.41 6.80
C PHE A 371 14.76 -6.81 6.32
N GLY A 372 16.04 -7.13 6.38
CA GLY A 372 16.58 -8.41 5.97
C GLY A 372 17.00 -9.28 7.14
N LEU A 373 16.80 -10.59 7.01
CA LEU A 373 17.24 -11.61 7.97
C LEU A 373 18.13 -12.64 7.30
N SER A 374 19.18 -13.07 7.99
CA SER A 374 20.03 -14.19 7.60
C SER A 374 20.57 -14.96 8.82
N ALA A 375 20.66 -16.26 8.68
CA ALA A 375 21.43 -17.14 9.58
C ALA A 375 22.53 -17.90 8.79
N SER A 376 22.80 -17.50 7.55
CA SER A 376 23.81 -18.04 6.66
C SER A 376 24.85 -16.96 6.32
N ASN A 377 26.10 -17.37 6.12
CA ASN A 377 27.18 -16.47 5.72
C ASN A 377 27.29 -16.31 4.19
N HIS A 378 26.53 -17.08 3.41
CA HIS A 378 26.72 -17.21 1.96
C HIS A 378 25.45 -17.06 1.14
N ALA A 379 24.35 -16.66 1.76
CA ALA A 379 23.09 -16.43 1.05
C ALA A 379 22.95 -14.95 0.69
N TYR A 380 22.72 -14.67 -0.58
CA TYR A 380 22.52 -13.31 -1.09
C TYR A 380 21.19 -13.24 -1.84
N LEU A 381 20.54 -12.10 -1.74
CA LEU A 381 19.28 -11.86 -2.44
C LEU A 381 19.53 -11.52 -3.91
N PRO A 382 18.74 -12.06 -4.85
CA PRO A 382 18.82 -11.70 -6.25
C PRO A 382 18.16 -10.33 -6.50
N ILE A 383 18.97 -9.29 -6.62
CA ILE A 383 18.51 -7.93 -6.94
C ILE A 383 18.20 -7.83 -8.44
N ASP A 384 17.06 -7.22 -8.77
CA ASP A 384 16.71 -6.92 -10.16
C ASP A 384 17.29 -5.56 -10.59
N TRP A 385 18.55 -5.58 -11.03
CA TRP A 385 19.24 -4.38 -11.49
C TRP A 385 18.60 -3.74 -12.72
N THR A 386 17.89 -4.52 -13.55
CA THR A 386 17.20 -3.98 -14.72
C THR A 386 16.03 -3.08 -14.28
N ALA A 387 15.31 -3.48 -13.24
CA ALA A 387 14.25 -2.65 -12.67
C ALA A 387 14.80 -1.35 -12.06
N LEU A 388 16.05 -1.37 -11.55
CA LEU A 388 16.73 -0.17 -11.06
C LEU A 388 17.20 0.73 -12.21
N GLU A 389 17.69 0.14 -13.30
CA GLU A 389 18.05 0.88 -14.53
C GLU A 389 16.82 1.52 -15.16
N ASP A 390 15.67 0.87 -15.14
CA ASP A 390 14.38 1.45 -15.56
C ASP A 390 13.97 2.64 -14.68
N LEU A 391 14.21 2.60 -13.37
CA LEU A 391 14.10 3.76 -12.47
C LEU A 391 15.03 4.91 -12.88
N GLN A 392 16.23 4.58 -13.32
CA GLN A 392 17.24 5.57 -13.77
C GLN A 392 16.96 6.07 -15.19
N THR A 393 16.27 5.31 -16.06
CA THR A 393 15.90 5.74 -17.43
C THR A 393 14.67 6.62 -17.47
N LEU A 394 13.82 6.58 -16.46
CA LEU A 394 12.94 7.72 -16.14
C LEU A 394 13.77 9.00 -15.95
N ASP A 395 15.02 8.83 -15.70
CA ASP A 395 16.09 9.81 -15.51
C ASP A 395 16.49 10.58 -16.77
N ALA A 396 16.32 10.09 -17.96
CA ALA A 396 16.73 10.84 -19.16
C ALA A 396 15.88 12.10 -19.35
N ASP A 397 14.60 12.03 -19.02
CA ASP A 397 13.72 13.20 -18.94
C ASP A 397 14.04 14.06 -17.70
N TRP A 398 14.49 13.44 -16.60
CA TRP A 398 14.91 14.10 -15.36
C TRP A 398 16.35 14.64 -15.45
N HIS A 399 17.24 14.04 -16.22
CA HIS A 399 18.64 14.47 -16.36
C HIS A 399 18.74 15.88 -16.97
N ASN A 400 17.90 16.20 -17.94
CA ASN A 400 17.79 17.55 -18.49
C ASN A 400 17.31 18.56 -17.45
N ILE A 401 16.45 18.11 -16.54
CA ILE A 401 15.97 18.91 -15.41
C ILE A 401 17.07 19.03 -14.36
N ASN A 402 17.79 17.95 -14.05
CA ASN A 402 18.90 17.96 -13.08
C ASN A 402 20.08 18.82 -13.52
N GLN A 403 20.47 18.82 -14.79
CA GLN A 403 21.49 19.78 -15.28
C GLN A 403 21.05 21.23 -15.08
N TYR A 404 19.78 21.51 -15.31
CA TYR A 404 19.19 22.81 -15.04
C TYR A 404 19.18 23.12 -13.52
N LEU A 405 18.89 22.12 -12.68
CA LEU A 405 18.83 22.21 -11.23
C LEU A 405 20.24 22.35 -10.59
N GLU A 406 21.24 21.64 -11.08
CA GLU A 406 22.64 21.77 -10.66
C GLU A 406 23.19 23.17 -10.98
N HIS A 407 22.83 23.70 -12.14
CA HIS A 407 23.18 25.07 -12.53
C HIS A 407 22.49 26.11 -11.62
N MET A 408 21.34 25.80 -11.09
CA MET A 408 20.53 26.65 -10.21
C MET A 408 20.96 26.56 -8.74
N ARG A 409 21.40 25.38 -8.26
CA ARG A 409 22.06 25.19 -6.94
C ARG A 409 23.27 26.12 -6.75
N GLN A 410 24.02 26.36 -7.81
CA GLN A 410 25.19 27.24 -7.78
C GLN A 410 24.84 28.73 -7.65
N LYS A 411 23.60 29.11 -7.91
CA LYS A 411 23.16 30.52 -7.89
C LYS A 411 22.33 30.93 -6.66
N ALA A 412 22.03 30.00 -5.75
CA ALA A 412 21.32 30.27 -4.47
C ALA A 412 20.09 31.20 -4.59
N ASP A 413 19.26 30.99 -5.63
CA ASP A 413 18.12 31.87 -5.93
C ASP A 413 16.79 31.16 -5.63
N LEU A 414 16.10 31.61 -4.57
CA LEU A 414 14.79 31.10 -4.14
C LEU A 414 13.71 31.04 -5.26
N PRO A 415 13.60 32.00 -6.19
CA PRO A 415 12.70 31.90 -7.33
C PRO A 415 12.92 30.70 -8.23
N SER A 416 14.13 30.20 -8.29
CA SER A 416 14.53 29.05 -9.10
C SER A 416 14.08 27.74 -8.51
N ILE A 417 14.11 27.62 -7.18
CA ILE A 417 13.60 26.45 -6.43
C ILE A 417 12.09 26.32 -6.60
N ALA A 418 11.36 27.45 -6.57
CA ALA A 418 9.92 27.48 -6.83
C ALA A 418 9.54 26.98 -8.23
N LYS A 419 10.31 27.40 -9.25
CA LYS A 419 10.11 26.93 -10.64
C LYS A 419 10.46 25.45 -10.78
N GLN A 420 11.44 24.97 -10.04
CA GLN A 420 11.84 23.58 -9.95
C GLN A 420 10.73 22.72 -9.34
N ILE A 421 10.14 23.16 -8.23
CA ILE A 421 9.02 22.50 -7.59
C ILE A 421 7.83 22.45 -8.54
N GLN A 422 7.49 23.57 -9.22
CA GLN A 422 6.43 23.60 -10.24
C GLN A 422 6.71 22.66 -11.41
N LEU A 423 7.95 22.56 -11.86
CA LEU A 423 8.34 21.64 -12.94
C LEU A 423 8.28 20.19 -12.48
N GLN A 424 8.71 19.91 -11.26
CA GLN A 424 8.58 18.59 -10.64
C GLN A 424 7.11 18.22 -10.39
N GLU A 425 6.30 19.14 -9.89
CA GLU A 425 4.84 18.96 -9.77
C GLU A 425 4.22 18.65 -11.14
N ALA A 426 4.58 19.38 -12.19
CA ALA A 426 4.07 19.17 -13.54
C ALA A 426 4.52 17.81 -14.12
N LEU A 427 5.74 17.37 -13.84
CA LEU A 427 6.28 16.07 -14.29
C LEU A 427 5.76 14.91 -13.43
N LEU A 428 5.69 15.08 -12.12
CA LEU A 428 5.03 14.15 -11.22
C LEU A 428 3.55 14.01 -11.63
N GLN A 429 2.85 15.11 -11.88
CA GLN A 429 1.48 15.09 -12.38
C GLN A 429 1.37 14.39 -13.73
N SER A 430 2.29 14.62 -14.68
CA SER A 430 2.25 13.94 -15.97
C SER A 430 2.55 12.44 -15.87
N ASN A 431 3.51 12.03 -15.06
CA ASN A 431 3.83 10.63 -14.83
C ASN A 431 2.83 9.94 -13.88
N MET A 432 2.22 10.71 -12.97
CA MET A 432 1.24 10.28 -12.01
C MET A 432 -0.14 10.05 -12.61
N PHE A 433 -0.51 10.90 -13.57
CA PHE A 433 -1.85 10.92 -14.15
C PHE A 433 -1.93 10.18 -15.48
N PHE A 434 -0.81 9.80 -16.06
CA PHE A 434 -0.74 9.21 -17.39
C PHE A 434 -0.08 7.82 -17.35
N ASP A 435 -0.76 6.83 -17.92
CA ASP A 435 -0.19 5.51 -18.14
C ASP A 435 0.56 5.51 -19.49
N LYS A 436 1.90 5.44 -19.43
CA LYS A 436 2.76 5.48 -20.63
C LYS A 436 2.60 4.26 -21.53
N GLU A 437 2.25 3.12 -20.97
CA GLU A 437 2.12 1.87 -21.71
C GLU A 437 0.78 1.83 -22.47
N MET A 438 -0.27 2.36 -21.87
CA MET A 438 -1.59 2.48 -22.49
C MET A 438 -1.78 3.78 -23.25
N GLU A 439 -0.88 4.75 -23.10
CA GLU A 439 -0.96 6.09 -23.68
C GLU A 439 -2.28 6.80 -23.30
N LEU A 440 -2.67 6.70 -22.03
CA LEU A 440 -3.96 7.18 -21.54
C LEU A 440 -3.83 7.73 -20.12
N ASP A 441 -4.68 8.70 -19.76
CA ASP A 441 -4.83 9.14 -18.37
C ASP A 441 -5.29 7.97 -17.50
N ASN A 442 -4.75 7.89 -16.27
CA ASN A 442 -5.02 6.77 -15.38
C ASN A 442 -6.12 7.07 -14.34
N LEU A 443 -6.43 6.08 -13.52
CA LEU A 443 -7.44 6.18 -12.46
C LEU A 443 -7.17 7.32 -11.46
N VAL A 444 -5.91 7.65 -11.19
CA VAL A 444 -5.55 8.74 -10.28
C VAL A 444 -5.95 10.09 -10.89
N LYS A 445 -5.72 10.24 -12.20
CA LYS A 445 -6.16 11.42 -12.94
C LYS A 445 -7.69 11.56 -12.91
N PHE A 446 -8.41 10.46 -13.11
CA PHE A 446 -9.87 10.48 -13.00
C PHE A 446 -10.34 10.97 -11.61
N LYS A 447 -9.80 10.41 -10.52
CA LYS A 447 -10.16 10.83 -9.16
C LYS A 447 -9.86 12.31 -8.90
N PHE A 448 -8.79 12.82 -9.51
CA PHE A 448 -8.43 14.24 -9.44
C PHE A 448 -9.41 15.12 -10.24
N ASP A 449 -9.76 14.70 -11.46
CA ASP A 449 -10.68 15.42 -12.33
C ASP A 449 -12.11 15.38 -11.77
N ASP A 450 -12.54 14.25 -11.23
CA ASP A 450 -13.86 14.08 -10.61
C ASP A 450 -14.09 15.04 -9.43
N ARG A 451 -13.07 15.31 -8.62
CA ARG A 451 -13.13 16.32 -7.56
C ARG A 451 -13.39 17.74 -8.10
N LYS A 452 -12.93 18.04 -9.33
CA LYS A 452 -13.06 19.35 -9.97
C LYS A 452 -14.30 19.49 -10.83
N GLN A 453 -14.57 18.47 -11.64
CA GLN A 453 -15.61 18.48 -12.69
C GLN A 453 -16.88 17.75 -12.29
N ARG A 454 -16.82 16.91 -11.22
CA ARG A 454 -17.94 16.10 -10.71
C ARG A 454 -18.61 15.31 -11.83
N PHE A 455 -17.91 14.31 -12.36
CA PHE A 455 -18.49 13.39 -13.31
C PHE A 455 -19.75 12.72 -12.75
N ASP A 456 -20.77 12.57 -13.57
CA ASP A 456 -22.01 11.88 -13.24
C ASP A 456 -22.37 10.77 -14.25
N LYS A 457 -21.48 10.56 -15.24
CA LYS A 457 -21.63 9.53 -16.27
C LYS A 457 -20.31 8.80 -16.49
N ILE A 458 -20.36 7.47 -16.55
CA ILE A 458 -19.21 6.62 -16.84
C ILE A 458 -19.63 5.45 -17.71
N CYS A 459 -18.76 5.10 -18.65
CA CYS A 459 -18.85 3.85 -19.41
C CYS A 459 -17.56 3.07 -19.19
N MET A 460 -17.61 2.04 -18.36
CA MET A 460 -16.49 1.12 -18.10
C MET A 460 -16.49 0.01 -19.15
N ILE A 461 -15.32 -0.24 -19.73
CA ILE A 461 -15.10 -1.28 -20.73
C ILE A 461 -14.09 -2.28 -20.18
N SER A 462 -14.49 -3.55 -20.07
CA SER A 462 -13.60 -4.65 -19.71
C SER A 462 -13.47 -5.64 -20.86
N ILE A 463 -12.32 -6.31 -20.96
CA ILE A 463 -12.07 -7.31 -22.01
C ILE A 463 -12.39 -8.70 -21.48
N GLU A 464 -13.31 -9.39 -22.15
CA GLU A 464 -13.71 -10.76 -21.81
C GLU A 464 -12.51 -11.71 -21.88
N LYS A 465 -12.34 -12.56 -20.84
CA LYS A 465 -11.26 -13.55 -20.75
C LYS A 465 -9.84 -12.97 -20.86
N GLY A 466 -9.65 -11.69 -20.51
CA GLY A 466 -8.34 -11.03 -20.55
C GLY A 466 -7.26 -11.79 -19.81
N ILE A 467 -7.57 -12.33 -18.63
CA ILE A 467 -6.67 -13.19 -17.82
C ILE A 467 -6.14 -14.38 -18.62
N LEU A 468 -7.00 -15.04 -19.42
CA LEU A 468 -6.60 -16.19 -20.24
C LEU A 468 -5.69 -15.77 -21.40
N ILE A 469 -5.95 -14.61 -22.01
CA ILE A 469 -5.13 -14.08 -23.10
C ILE A 469 -3.75 -13.70 -22.57
N SER A 470 -3.68 -12.93 -21.49
CA SER A 470 -2.44 -12.53 -20.83
C SER A 470 -1.63 -13.72 -20.34
N GLY A 471 -2.27 -14.69 -19.68
CA GLY A 471 -1.60 -15.88 -19.16
C GLY A 471 -1.03 -16.80 -20.26
N ARG A 472 -1.68 -16.86 -21.44
CA ARG A 472 -1.22 -17.72 -22.55
C ARG A 472 -0.23 -17.04 -23.49
N ARG A 473 -0.35 -15.72 -23.71
CA ARG A 473 0.42 -14.97 -24.70
C ARG A 473 1.46 -14.04 -24.11
N GLY A 474 1.40 -13.82 -22.80
CA GLY A 474 2.29 -12.94 -22.05
C GLY A 474 1.82 -11.48 -21.99
N THR A 475 2.35 -10.75 -21.00
CA THR A 475 1.93 -9.38 -20.67
C THR A 475 2.17 -8.39 -21.80
N LYS A 476 3.29 -8.49 -22.54
CA LYS A 476 3.58 -7.59 -23.68
C LYS A 476 2.52 -7.66 -24.76
N VAL A 477 2.10 -8.87 -25.12
CA VAL A 477 1.05 -9.10 -26.13
C VAL A 477 -0.30 -8.57 -25.62
N TRP A 478 -0.57 -8.75 -24.34
CA TRP A 478 -1.77 -8.22 -23.71
C TRP A 478 -1.81 -6.69 -23.72
N ASN A 479 -0.72 -6.04 -23.32
CA ASN A 479 -0.62 -4.59 -23.25
C ASN A 479 -0.74 -3.95 -24.66
N GLN A 480 -0.14 -4.57 -25.66
CA GLN A 480 -0.31 -4.14 -27.05
C GLN A 480 -1.78 -4.24 -27.48
N LEU A 481 -2.44 -5.37 -27.23
CA LEU A 481 -3.86 -5.57 -27.57
C LEU A 481 -4.76 -4.53 -26.88
N MET A 482 -4.52 -4.29 -25.58
CA MET A 482 -5.26 -3.32 -24.78
C MET A 482 -5.08 -1.91 -25.35
N ARG A 483 -3.85 -1.46 -25.57
CA ARG A 483 -3.54 -0.14 -26.11
C ARG A 483 -4.20 0.09 -27.48
N GLU A 484 -4.06 -0.85 -28.40
CA GLU A 484 -4.66 -0.72 -29.75
C GLU A 484 -6.19 -0.68 -29.69
N ASN A 485 -6.81 -1.45 -28.78
CA ASN A 485 -8.26 -1.45 -28.56
C ASN A 485 -8.73 -0.08 -28.02
N ILE A 486 -8.03 0.48 -27.03
CA ILE A 486 -8.27 1.82 -26.47
C ILE A 486 -8.18 2.88 -27.59
N GLN A 487 -7.11 2.87 -28.36
CA GLN A 487 -6.89 3.84 -29.43
C GLN A 487 -7.97 3.74 -30.53
N GLN A 488 -8.42 2.53 -30.87
CA GLN A 488 -9.54 2.36 -31.79
C GLN A 488 -10.82 2.96 -31.22
N MET A 489 -11.11 2.75 -29.96
CA MET A 489 -12.29 3.32 -29.27
C MET A 489 -12.28 4.85 -29.32
N ILE A 490 -11.16 5.46 -28.95
CA ILE A 490 -11.00 6.93 -28.98
C ILE A 490 -11.21 7.47 -30.42
N ARG A 491 -10.66 6.79 -31.45
CA ARG A 491 -10.85 7.19 -32.85
C ARG A 491 -12.29 7.07 -33.31
N THR A 492 -13.01 6.07 -32.81
CA THR A 492 -14.41 5.83 -33.21
C THR A 492 -15.33 6.89 -32.61
N LEU A 493 -15.14 7.27 -31.38
CA LEU A 493 -16.03 8.19 -30.67
C LEU A 493 -15.84 9.65 -31.10
N HIS A 494 -14.61 10.08 -31.45
CA HIS A 494 -14.27 11.42 -31.95
C HIS A 494 -14.89 12.59 -31.13
N ASP A 495 -15.26 12.39 -29.89
CA ASP A 495 -15.89 13.40 -29.02
C ASP A 495 -14.89 13.94 -28.02
N THR A 496 -14.49 15.21 -28.16
CA THR A 496 -13.51 15.88 -27.33
C THR A 496 -14.02 16.24 -25.92
N GLU A 497 -15.32 16.11 -25.68
CA GLU A 497 -15.94 16.35 -24.38
C GLU A 497 -15.94 15.11 -23.50
N LEU A 498 -15.60 13.92 -24.06
CA LEU A 498 -15.41 12.69 -23.33
C LEU A 498 -13.97 12.58 -22.81
N SER A 499 -13.83 12.27 -21.53
CA SER A 499 -12.54 12.03 -20.91
C SER A 499 -12.30 10.53 -20.75
N PHE A 500 -11.15 10.06 -21.25
CA PHE A 500 -10.80 8.64 -21.24
C PHE A 500 -9.76 8.35 -20.18
N TYR A 501 -9.91 7.20 -19.48
CA TYR A 501 -9.02 6.81 -18.39
C TYR A 501 -8.73 5.31 -18.43
N PHE A 502 -7.50 4.96 -18.09
CA PHE A 502 -7.08 3.60 -17.81
C PHE A 502 -7.38 3.26 -16.34
N ASN A 503 -8.13 2.18 -16.11
CA ASN A 503 -8.53 1.76 -14.77
C ASN A 503 -7.52 0.76 -14.19
N ASP A 504 -7.40 -0.38 -14.84
CA ASP A 504 -6.54 -1.48 -14.42
C ASP A 504 -6.10 -2.36 -15.59
N THR A 505 -5.36 -3.41 -15.32
CA THR A 505 -4.85 -4.34 -16.34
C THR A 505 -5.93 -4.90 -17.28
N TRP A 506 -7.21 -4.86 -16.89
CA TRP A 506 -8.31 -5.52 -17.60
C TRP A 506 -9.38 -4.57 -18.11
N SER A 507 -9.35 -3.30 -17.71
CA SER A 507 -10.42 -2.35 -17.98
C SER A 507 -9.93 -0.90 -18.18
N PHE A 508 -10.68 -0.18 -18.97
CA PHE A 508 -10.57 1.27 -19.18
C PHE A 508 -11.97 1.86 -19.29
N PHE A 509 -12.09 3.17 -19.23
CA PHE A 509 -13.40 3.82 -19.28
C PHE A 509 -13.34 5.22 -19.87
N PHE A 510 -14.50 5.72 -20.25
CA PHE A 510 -14.71 7.15 -20.51
C PHE A 510 -15.81 7.72 -19.62
N ALA A 511 -15.69 8.99 -19.31
CA ALA A 511 -16.58 9.70 -18.39
C ALA A 511 -16.95 11.08 -18.92
N ALA A 512 -18.10 11.59 -18.47
CA ALA A 512 -18.57 12.93 -18.78
C ALA A 512 -19.22 13.58 -17.55
N GLY A 513 -19.20 14.92 -17.51
CA GLY A 513 -19.80 15.71 -16.44
C GLY A 513 -21.29 16.00 -16.67
N PRO A 514 -21.93 16.71 -15.71
CA PRO A 514 -23.37 17.00 -15.74
C PRO A 514 -23.84 17.81 -16.96
N ASP A 515 -22.94 18.63 -17.53
CA ASP A 515 -23.25 19.46 -18.70
C ASP A 515 -23.34 18.66 -20.00
N TYR A 516 -22.84 17.42 -20.02
CA TYR A 516 -22.95 16.51 -21.16
C TYR A 516 -24.30 15.80 -21.14
N PRO A 517 -25.15 15.89 -22.20
CA PRO A 517 -26.49 15.30 -22.19
C PRO A 517 -26.48 13.78 -22.04
N ASP A 518 -27.41 13.24 -21.24
CA ASP A 518 -27.50 11.81 -20.94
C ASP A 518 -27.76 10.96 -22.18
N ASP A 519 -28.66 11.44 -23.06
CA ASP A 519 -28.99 10.80 -24.33
C ASP A 519 -27.79 10.78 -25.29
N LYS A 520 -27.01 11.86 -25.34
CA LYS A 520 -25.78 11.94 -26.12
C LYS A 520 -24.74 10.95 -25.57
N PHE A 521 -24.59 10.87 -24.23
CA PHE A 521 -23.65 9.93 -23.60
C PHE A 521 -24.01 8.48 -23.90
N LEU A 522 -25.30 8.14 -23.78
CA LEU A 522 -25.79 6.81 -24.11
C LEU A 522 -25.57 6.48 -25.59
N ALA A 523 -25.84 7.41 -26.51
CA ALA A 523 -25.59 7.21 -27.92
C ALA A 523 -24.10 6.96 -28.23
N GLN A 524 -23.17 7.63 -27.52
CA GLN A 524 -21.72 7.36 -27.63
C GLN A 524 -21.35 5.98 -27.10
N ALA A 525 -21.93 5.56 -25.97
CA ALA A 525 -21.70 4.23 -25.42
C ALA A 525 -22.24 3.11 -26.35
N GLU A 526 -23.42 3.32 -26.95
CA GLU A 526 -23.98 2.40 -27.95
C GLU A 526 -23.15 2.36 -29.24
N LEU A 527 -22.67 3.51 -29.71
CA LEU A 527 -21.77 3.58 -30.87
C LEU A 527 -20.47 2.81 -30.58
N ALA A 528 -19.86 3.02 -29.41
CA ALA A 528 -18.68 2.29 -28.96
C ALA A 528 -18.93 0.77 -28.92
N PHE A 529 -20.09 0.36 -28.42
CA PHE A 529 -20.48 -1.05 -28.37
C PHE A 529 -20.66 -1.66 -29.77
N HIS A 530 -21.33 -0.96 -30.71
CA HIS A 530 -21.59 -1.44 -32.07
C HIS A 530 -20.31 -1.53 -32.90
N GLU A 531 -19.44 -0.53 -32.81
CA GLU A 531 -18.24 -0.43 -33.66
C GLU A 531 -17.00 -1.13 -33.02
N CYS A 532 -16.91 -1.15 -31.70
CA CYS A 532 -15.74 -1.65 -30.95
C CYS A 532 -16.07 -2.82 -29.99
N GLY A 533 -17.30 -3.36 -30.02
CA GLY A 533 -17.66 -4.52 -29.19
C GLY A 533 -16.82 -5.78 -29.46
N TYR A 534 -16.26 -5.85 -30.67
CA TYR A 534 -15.25 -6.84 -31.09
C TYR A 534 -14.10 -6.09 -31.76
N TYR A 535 -12.92 -6.16 -31.15
CA TYR A 535 -11.70 -5.60 -31.71
C TYR A 535 -10.77 -6.72 -32.18
N PHE A 536 -10.45 -6.74 -33.49
CA PHE A 536 -9.49 -7.70 -34.04
C PHE A 536 -8.13 -7.05 -34.27
N CYS A 537 -7.16 -7.41 -33.45
CA CYS A 537 -5.77 -7.04 -33.65
C CYS A 537 -5.13 -7.95 -34.71
N LYS A 538 -4.88 -7.38 -35.91
CA LYS A 538 -4.32 -8.12 -37.05
C LYS A 538 -2.91 -8.64 -36.79
N GLU A 539 -2.06 -7.84 -36.13
CA GLU A 539 -0.66 -8.17 -35.88
C GLU A 539 -0.54 -9.37 -34.93
N LEU A 540 -1.41 -9.45 -33.93
CA LEU A 540 -1.41 -10.51 -32.93
C LEU A 540 -2.29 -11.69 -33.28
N ASN A 541 -3.16 -11.53 -34.29
CA ASN A 541 -4.22 -12.49 -34.65
C ASN A 541 -5.09 -12.87 -33.42
N ILE A 542 -5.53 -11.85 -32.66
CA ILE A 542 -6.35 -12.01 -31.45
C ILE A 542 -7.57 -11.09 -31.58
N THR A 543 -8.74 -11.61 -31.19
CA THR A 543 -9.95 -10.80 -31.03
C THR A 543 -10.15 -10.48 -29.55
N ALA A 544 -10.22 -9.19 -29.21
CA ALA A 544 -10.72 -8.72 -27.93
C ALA A 544 -12.25 -8.59 -28.00
N VAL A 545 -12.93 -9.10 -26.99
CA VAL A 545 -14.38 -8.98 -26.83
C VAL A 545 -14.63 -8.02 -25.67
N ASN A 546 -15.19 -6.85 -25.99
CA ASN A 546 -15.43 -5.79 -25.01
C ASN A 546 -16.80 -5.93 -24.37
N ILE A 547 -16.85 -5.74 -23.05
CA ILE A 547 -18.06 -5.73 -22.22
C ILE A 547 -18.22 -4.32 -21.67
N PHE A 548 -19.39 -3.74 -21.83
CA PHE A 548 -19.70 -2.34 -21.52
C PHE A 548 -20.62 -2.24 -20.31
N HIS A 549 -20.23 -1.43 -19.33
CA HIS A 549 -21.04 -1.09 -18.16
C HIS A 549 -21.22 0.43 -18.11
N VAL A 550 -22.43 0.89 -18.33
CA VAL A 550 -22.78 2.32 -18.42
C VAL A 550 -23.58 2.72 -17.18
N VAL A 551 -23.10 3.73 -16.46
CA VAL A 551 -23.79 4.35 -15.31
C VAL A 551 -24.03 5.82 -15.61
N ILE A 552 -25.27 6.30 -15.45
CA ILE A 552 -25.69 7.67 -15.77
C ILE A 552 -26.45 8.29 -14.60
N GLY A 553 -26.13 9.54 -14.30
CA GLY A 553 -26.86 10.37 -13.34
C GLY A 553 -26.61 10.02 -11.89
N GLU A 554 -25.43 9.51 -11.55
CA GLU A 554 -25.08 9.00 -10.24
C GLU A 554 -23.84 9.68 -9.65
N THR A 555 -23.67 9.55 -8.34
CA THR A 555 -22.43 9.88 -7.61
C THR A 555 -21.66 8.60 -7.28
N ASN A 556 -20.37 8.70 -6.98
CA ASN A 556 -19.49 7.54 -6.69
C ASN A 556 -19.48 6.51 -7.83
N LEU A 557 -19.28 7.01 -9.06
CA LEU A 557 -19.40 6.23 -10.30
C LEU A 557 -18.58 4.96 -10.31
N LEU A 558 -17.32 5.00 -9.83
CA LEU A 558 -16.42 3.84 -9.83
C LEU A 558 -16.94 2.73 -8.92
N GLU A 559 -17.37 3.06 -7.71
CA GLU A 559 -17.94 2.07 -6.79
C GLU A 559 -19.18 1.43 -7.39
N LYS A 560 -20.06 2.24 -7.98
CA LYS A 560 -21.29 1.75 -8.60
C LYS A 560 -21.03 0.87 -9.81
N VAL A 561 -20.11 1.25 -10.70
CA VAL A 561 -19.80 0.43 -11.86
C VAL A 561 -19.13 -0.89 -11.46
N GLN A 562 -18.26 -0.87 -10.43
CA GLN A 562 -17.66 -2.09 -9.88
C GLN A 562 -18.69 -3.02 -9.26
N LEU A 563 -19.65 -2.46 -8.51
CA LEU A 563 -20.79 -3.20 -7.98
C LEU A 563 -21.60 -3.85 -9.11
N CYS A 564 -21.89 -3.08 -10.16
CA CYS A 564 -22.61 -3.58 -11.34
C CYS A 564 -21.87 -4.70 -12.05
N MET A 565 -20.54 -4.57 -12.23
CA MET A 565 -19.70 -5.61 -12.86
C MET A 565 -19.71 -6.91 -12.04
N SER A 566 -19.66 -6.82 -10.70
CA SER A 566 -19.64 -7.99 -9.82
C SER A 566 -21.00 -8.71 -9.73
N ALA A 567 -22.10 -8.01 -10.01
CA ALA A 567 -23.46 -8.53 -9.88
C ALA A 567 -24.03 -9.17 -11.16
N VAL A 568 -23.32 -9.07 -12.30
CA VAL A 568 -23.79 -9.61 -13.56
C VAL A 568 -23.79 -11.13 -13.55
N ALA A 569 -24.98 -11.71 -13.54
CA ALA A 569 -25.19 -13.17 -13.61
C ALA A 569 -25.37 -13.70 -15.05
N ASP A 570 -25.66 -12.82 -16.02
CA ASP A 570 -25.86 -13.20 -17.42
C ASP A 570 -24.56 -13.02 -18.21
N HIS A 571 -23.83 -14.11 -18.38
CA HIS A 571 -22.58 -14.13 -19.13
C HIS A 571 -22.73 -13.96 -20.65
N ASN A 572 -23.96 -13.82 -21.18
CA ASN A 572 -24.21 -13.65 -22.60
C ASN A 572 -24.45 -12.18 -22.99
N ALA A 573 -24.86 -11.32 -22.05
CA ALA A 573 -25.01 -9.90 -22.30
C ALA A 573 -23.64 -9.19 -22.24
N ARG A 574 -23.42 -8.20 -23.09
CA ARG A 574 -22.15 -7.46 -23.17
C ARG A 574 -22.32 -5.95 -23.11
N PHE A 575 -23.56 -5.48 -22.98
CA PHE A 575 -23.89 -4.07 -22.77
C PHE A 575 -24.90 -3.96 -21.63
N PHE A 576 -24.53 -3.23 -20.59
CA PHE A 576 -25.30 -3.07 -19.38
C PHE A 576 -25.48 -1.58 -19.10
N LEU A 577 -26.74 -1.15 -18.98
CA LEU A 577 -27.11 0.23 -18.68
C LEU A 577 -27.73 0.33 -17.28
N TYR A 578 -27.19 1.22 -16.49
CA TYR A 578 -27.65 1.54 -15.14
C TYR A 578 -27.99 3.03 -15.05
N ASN A 579 -29.24 3.37 -14.82
CA ASN A 579 -29.74 4.73 -14.66
C ASN A 579 -30.74 4.81 -13.50
N LYS A 580 -31.16 6.02 -13.14
CA LYS A 580 -32.12 6.24 -12.05
C LYS A 580 -33.47 5.58 -12.28
N ASP A 581 -33.86 5.38 -13.51
CA ASP A 581 -35.13 4.71 -13.86
C ASP A 581 -35.06 3.20 -13.58
N ASN A 582 -33.85 2.64 -13.51
CA ASN A 582 -33.58 1.25 -13.13
C ASN A 582 -33.18 1.11 -11.64
N ALA A 583 -33.56 2.06 -10.79
CA ALA A 583 -33.22 2.08 -9.36
C ALA A 583 -33.66 0.81 -8.62
N GLU A 584 -34.74 0.16 -9.06
CA GLU A 584 -35.18 -1.12 -8.52
C GLU A 584 -34.20 -2.25 -8.81
N THR A 585 -33.62 -2.26 -10.02
CA THR A 585 -32.57 -3.22 -10.41
C THR A 585 -31.29 -3.00 -9.58
N MET A 586 -30.89 -1.74 -9.37
CA MET A 586 -29.76 -1.39 -8.50
C MET A 586 -30.01 -1.82 -7.05
N LYS A 587 -31.21 -1.62 -6.53
CA LYS A 587 -31.60 -2.03 -5.18
C LYS A 587 -31.60 -3.55 -5.02
N GLN A 588 -32.06 -4.28 -6.03
CA GLN A 588 -31.98 -5.74 -6.06
C GLN A 588 -30.52 -6.23 -6.15
N MET A 589 -29.65 -5.50 -6.83
CA MET A 589 -28.22 -5.78 -6.90
C MET A 589 -27.51 -5.54 -5.57
N ASP A 590 -27.79 -4.42 -4.90
CA ASP A 590 -27.27 -4.12 -3.56
C ASP A 590 -27.72 -5.20 -2.55
N GLU A 591 -28.98 -5.62 -2.63
CA GLU A 591 -29.51 -6.71 -1.80
C GLU A 591 -28.81 -8.04 -2.11
N LYS A 592 -28.56 -8.34 -3.39
CA LYS A 592 -27.88 -9.56 -3.82
C LYS A 592 -26.42 -9.58 -3.36
N LEU A 593 -25.71 -8.45 -3.44
CA LEU A 593 -24.36 -8.27 -2.92
C LEU A 593 -24.32 -8.41 -1.40
N ARG A 594 -25.24 -7.75 -0.71
CA ARG A 594 -25.40 -7.88 0.74
C ARG A 594 -25.66 -9.35 1.14
N MET A 595 -26.51 -10.05 0.41
CA MET A 595 -26.78 -11.47 0.63
C MET A 595 -25.56 -12.34 0.30
N THR A 596 -24.84 -12.04 -0.77
CA THR A 596 -23.60 -12.76 -1.13
C THR A 596 -22.55 -12.61 -0.03
N ASN A 597 -22.36 -11.40 0.50
CA ASN A 597 -21.44 -11.16 1.61
C ASN A 597 -21.89 -11.89 2.88
N ILE A 598 -23.20 -11.85 3.21
CA ILE A 598 -23.75 -12.60 4.36
C ILE A 598 -23.55 -14.11 4.18
N ILE A 599 -23.76 -14.64 2.98
CA ILE A 599 -23.57 -16.06 2.69
C ILE A 599 -22.08 -16.41 2.75
N SER A 600 -21.21 -15.58 2.17
CA SER A 600 -19.76 -15.77 2.23
C SER A 600 -19.25 -15.75 3.67
N ASP A 601 -19.71 -14.81 4.47
CA ASP A 601 -19.42 -14.74 5.90
C ASP A 601 -19.98 -15.97 6.65
N ALA A 602 -21.18 -16.40 6.30
CA ALA A 602 -21.79 -17.57 6.92
C ALA A 602 -21.06 -18.87 6.58
N ILE A 603 -20.53 -18.98 5.36
CA ILE A 603 -19.65 -20.09 4.96
C ILE A 603 -18.31 -19.99 5.68
N LEU A 604 -17.68 -18.82 5.67
CA LEU A 604 -16.38 -18.56 6.29
C LEU A 604 -16.37 -18.88 7.79
N TYR A 605 -17.49 -18.63 8.47
CA TYR A 605 -17.64 -18.80 9.92
C TYR A 605 -18.40 -20.07 10.32
N ASP A 606 -18.58 -21.04 9.39
CA ASP A 606 -19.35 -22.27 9.64
C ASP A 606 -20.73 -22.02 10.26
N ARG A 607 -21.42 -20.92 9.85
CA ARG A 607 -22.75 -20.57 10.36
C ARG A 607 -23.90 -21.17 9.55
N ILE A 608 -23.58 -21.93 8.49
CA ILE A 608 -24.60 -22.61 7.69
C ILE A 608 -24.99 -23.89 8.39
N VAL A 609 -26.20 -23.93 8.88
CA VAL A 609 -26.77 -25.11 9.51
C VAL A 609 -27.73 -25.78 8.53
N PRO A 610 -27.47 -27.03 8.10
CA PRO A 610 -28.42 -27.74 7.25
C PRO A 610 -29.66 -28.13 8.04
N TYR A 611 -30.82 -27.83 7.50
CA TYR A 611 -32.09 -28.31 8.00
C TYR A 611 -32.58 -29.36 7.06
N PHE A 612 -32.94 -30.53 7.62
CA PHE A 612 -33.47 -31.64 6.86
C PHE A 612 -34.99 -31.69 7.01
N GLN A 613 -35.71 -31.64 5.89
CA GLN A 613 -37.15 -31.82 5.87
C GLN A 613 -37.47 -33.32 5.76
N PRO A 614 -38.14 -33.94 6.73
CA PRO A 614 -38.54 -35.31 6.67
C PRO A 614 -39.63 -35.54 5.62
N ILE A 615 -39.42 -36.48 4.72
CA ILE A 615 -40.42 -36.91 3.74
C ILE A 615 -41.06 -38.17 4.27
N ARG A 616 -42.38 -38.10 4.52
CA ARG A 616 -43.17 -39.17 5.08
C ARG A 616 -43.95 -39.89 3.99
N ASP A 617 -43.90 -41.23 3.99
CA ASP A 617 -44.73 -42.04 3.11
C ASP A 617 -46.18 -41.99 3.57
N ASN A 618 -47.09 -41.59 2.69
CA ASN A 618 -48.49 -41.42 3.00
C ASN A 618 -49.24 -42.75 3.31
N ARG A 619 -48.66 -43.89 2.93
CA ARG A 619 -49.26 -45.23 3.17
C ARG A 619 -48.79 -45.81 4.49
N THR A 620 -47.46 -45.78 4.70
CA THR A 620 -46.86 -46.36 5.90
C THR A 620 -46.79 -45.42 7.08
N GLN A 621 -46.95 -44.12 6.81
CA GLN A 621 -46.80 -43.03 7.79
C GLN A 621 -45.38 -42.95 8.39
N GLU A 622 -44.41 -43.61 7.80
CA GLU A 622 -43.02 -43.59 8.23
C GLU A 622 -42.21 -42.54 7.46
N ILE A 623 -41.15 -42.01 8.08
CA ILE A 623 -40.20 -41.14 7.42
C ILE A 623 -39.30 -41.99 6.56
N THR A 624 -39.35 -41.84 5.24
CA THR A 624 -38.59 -42.66 4.29
C THR A 624 -37.31 -42.00 3.84
N LYS A 625 -37.22 -40.69 3.88
CA LYS A 625 -35.99 -39.95 3.56
C LYS A 625 -36.07 -38.52 4.13
N TYR A 626 -34.96 -37.83 4.09
CA TYR A 626 -34.86 -36.42 4.40
C TYR A 626 -34.40 -35.66 3.13
N GLU A 627 -34.90 -34.46 2.94
CA GLU A 627 -34.50 -33.56 1.86
C GLU A 627 -33.85 -32.29 2.44
#